data_14a52e5f86758a9cfa7b4bdca6e34447
#
_entry.id   14a52e5f86758a9cfa7b4bdca6e34447
#
_cell.length_a   1.000
_cell.length_b   1.000
_cell.length_c   1.000
_cell.angle_alpha   90.00
_cell.angle_beta   90.00
_cell.angle_gamma   90.00
#
_symmetry.space_group_name_H-M   'P 1'
#
loop_
_entity.id
_entity.type
_entity.pdbx_description
1 polymer ?
#
loop_
_entity_poly.entity_id
_entity_poly.type
_entity_poly.pdbx_seq_one_letter_code
_entity_poly.pdbx_strand_id
1 'polypeptide(L)'
;MKKILSMALTAMMAVSCAEAQDVAFTVEGTAPQGVDTLYVFYNGQMNEAQPIAAKEGKFEVKGNQPAETFITVAASNQLMVAAVIDGTKTINIDLVNKKVGGSELNEKLNTYYAKMSVIEKKMNDLAPEWQKLRGDKTEEGKTKMKALEQKIDAVEAEQNAEIAAFCKENKDNVLPAYILSDSFYGFEFAKLKELCNPSTAYYNHPMMRRPKMQIKSLAKRQPGIKYTDLNMQDMNGAKVKLSQFVGNGKYVLVDFWASWCGPCRMEMPNVKKAYEMYHGKGFEVVGVSFDNKLEAWKKGVNDLGLAWPQMSDLKGWQCAAHDAYGVNSIPSNVLLDPNGVIVACDLRAEDLLEKLAEIYK
;
A
#
# COMPACT_ATOMS: atom_id res chain seq x y z
N MET A 1 59.95 39.94 1.61
CA MET A 1 58.95 39.04 2.17
C MET A 1 57.71 39.17 1.33
N LYS A 2 57.50 38.26 0.37
CA LYS A 2 56.37 38.24 -0.57
C LYS A 2 55.27 37.35 0.06
N LYS A 3 54.08 37.91 0.34
CA LYS A 3 52.89 37.18 0.74
C LYS A 3 52.24 36.61 -0.51
N ILE A 4 52.18 35.28 -0.59
CA ILE A 4 51.41 34.55 -1.61
C ILE A 4 49.99 34.43 -1.07
N LEU A 5 49.03 35.08 -1.76
CA LEU A 5 47.60 34.98 -1.50
C LEU A 5 47.08 33.79 -2.29
N SER A 6 46.76 32.72 -1.60
CA SER A 6 46.10 31.53 -2.20
C SER A 6 44.62 31.82 -2.34
N MET A 7 44.16 32.01 -3.57
CA MET A 7 42.74 32.07 -3.90
C MET A 7 42.19 30.63 -4.06
N ALA A 8 41.46 30.14 -3.06
CA ALA A 8 40.71 28.92 -3.19
C ALA A 8 39.46 29.20 -4.01
N LEU A 9 39.45 28.69 -5.25
CA LEU A 9 38.30 28.74 -6.14
C LEU A 9 37.34 27.64 -5.73
N THR A 10 36.30 27.98 -4.95
CA THR A 10 35.22 27.06 -4.62
C THR A 10 34.30 26.97 -5.83
N ALA A 11 34.45 25.90 -6.61
CA ALA A 11 33.50 25.57 -7.66
C ALA A 11 32.18 25.13 -6.99
N MET A 12 31.21 26.02 -6.90
CA MET A 12 29.84 25.66 -6.67
C MET A 12 29.31 24.91 -7.89
N MET A 13 29.24 23.59 -7.81
CA MET A 13 28.42 22.83 -8.74
C MET A 13 26.96 23.18 -8.47
N ALA A 14 26.42 24.08 -9.26
CA ALA A 14 24.99 24.26 -9.37
C ALA A 14 24.44 22.97 -10.01
N VAL A 15 23.85 22.10 -9.19
CA VAL A 15 22.97 21.04 -9.68
C VAL A 15 21.74 21.75 -10.21
N SER A 16 21.75 22.09 -11.50
CA SER A 16 20.55 22.51 -12.19
C SER A 16 19.66 21.26 -12.25
N CYS A 17 18.57 21.25 -11.46
CA CYS A 17 17.40 20.44 -11.82
C CYS A 17 16.97 20.93 -13.21
N ALA A 18 17.36 20.21 -14.26
CA ALA A 18 16.79 20.43 -15.57
C ALA A 18 15.29 20.13 -15.42
N GLU A 19 14.45 21.14 -15.46
CA GLU A 19 13.00 20.96 -15.61
C GLU A 19 12.83 20.14 -16.90
N ALA A 20 12.04 19.06 -16.81
CA ALA A 20 11.74 18.25 -17.99
C ALA A 20 11.10 19.17 -19.05
N GLN A 21 11.67 19.14 -20.25
CA GLN A 21 11.19 19.99 -21.35
C GLN A 21 9.78 19.55 -21.73
N ASP A 22 8.86 20.51 -21.86
CA ASP A 22 7.51 20.24 -22.36
C ASP A 22 7.57 19.74 -23.80
N VAL A 23 6.84 18.67 -24.06
CA VAL A 23 6.70 18.07 -25.39
C VAL A 23 5.23 18.13 -25.83
N ALA A 24 5.03 18.45 -27.10
CA ALA A 24 3.71 18.40 -27.71
C ALA A 24 3.29 16.95 -27.95
N PHE A 25 2.05 16.63 -27.64
CA PHE A 25 1.50 15.29 -27.86
C PHE A 25 0.09 15.35 -28.46
N THR A 26 -0.29 14.27 -29.10
CA THR A 26 -1.68 13.97 -29.49
C THR A 26 -1.99 12.57 -29.01
N VAL A 27 -3.08 12.39 -28.27
CA VAL A 27 -3.68 11.10 -27.98
C VAL A 27 -4.89 10.93 -28.87
N GLU A 28 -4.91 9.89 -29.67
CA GLU A 28 -6.07 9.47 -30.47
C GLU A 28 -6.57 8.13 -29.92
N GLY A 29 -7.89 7.94 -29.85
CA GLY A 29 -8.37 6.69 -29.30
C GLY A 29 -9.81 6.33 -29.59
N THR A 30 -10.17 5.14 -29.12
CA THR A 30 -11.51 4.59 -29.19
C THR A 30 -12.14 4.51 -27.81
N ALA A 31 -13.42 4.92 -27.74
CA ALA A 31 -14.26 4.85 -26.54
C ALA A 31 -15.37 3.80 -26.71
N PRO A 32 -15.93 3.25 -25.63
CA PRO A 32 -17.09 2.39 -25.69
C PRO A 32 -18.27 3.08 -26.36
N GLN A 33 -19.11 2.31 -27.05
CA GLN A 33 -20.31 2.83 -27.69
C GLN A 33 -21.26 3.43 -26.64
N GLY A 34 -21.81 4.62 -26.92
CA GLY A 34 -22.73 5.32 -26.02
C GLY A 34 -22.02 6.12 -24.90
N VAL A 35 -20.69 6.19 -24.89
CA VAL A 35 -19.92 7.07 -24.00
C VAL A 35 -19.59 8.34 -24.75
N ASP A 36 -20.21 9.47 -24.38
CA ASP A 36 -20.01 10.78 -25.02
C ASP A 36 -19.04 11.67 -24.25
N THR A 37 -18.71 11.33 -23.01
CA THR A 37 -17.78 12.08 -22.16
C THR A 37 -16.76 11.14 -21.53
N LEU A 38 -15.49 11.50 -21.67
CA LEU A 38 -14.36 10.84 -21.03
C LEU A 38 -13.68 11.85 -20.11
N TYR A 39 -12.80 11.35 -19.23
CA TYR A 39 -12.03 12.18 -18.32
C TYR A 39 -10.55 11.93 -18.53
N VAL A 40 -9.78 13.00 -18.55
CA VAL A 40 -8.34 12.99 -18.71
C VAL A 40 -7.66 13.58 -17.49
N PHE A 41 -6.66 12.90 -16.97
CA PHE A 41 -5.83 13.40 -15.89
C PHE A 41 -4.39 12.92 -16.04
N TYR A 42 -3.48 13.59 -15.35
CA TYR A 42 -2.04 13.36 -15.46
C TYR A 42 -1.46 12.84 -14.16
N ASN A 43 -0.44 11.96 -14.24
CA ASN A 43 0.32 11.43 -13.10
C ASN A 43 -0.57 10.94 -11.94
N GLY A 44 -1.73 10.33 -12.26
CA GLY A 44 -2.65 9.78 -11.28
C GLY A 44 -3.47 10.81 -10.49
N GLN A 45 -3.48 12.09 -10.87
CA GLN A 45 -4.20 13.17 -10.18
C GLN A 45 -5.69 13.21 -10.59
N MET A 46 -6.46 12.20 -10.19
CA MET A 46 -7.88 12.06 -10.54
C MET A 46 -8.75 13.26 -10.11
N ASN A 47 -8.37 13.97 -9.04
CA ASN A 47 -9.06 15.18 -8.57
C ASN A 47 -8.91 16.38 -9.54
N GLU A 48 -7.98 16.30 -10.47
CA GLU A 48 -7.73 17.31 -11.51
C GLU A 48 -8.25 16.85 -12.89
N ALA A 49 -9.07 15.80 -12.92
CA ALA A 49 -9.58 15.23 -14.15
C ALA A 49 -10.41 16.25 -14.96
N GLN A 50 -10.11 16.36 -16.24
CA GLN A 50 -10.79 17.24 -17.17
C GLN A 50 -11.68 16.45 -18.11
N PRO A 51 -12.94 16.88 -18.34
CA PRO A 51 -13.83 16.22 -19.29
C PRO A 51 -13.40 16.50 -20.73
N ILE A 52 -13.48 15.47 -21.57
CA ILE A 52 -13.30 15.55 -23.01
C ILE A 52 -14.48 14.87 -23.73
N ALA A 53 -14.79 15.32 -24.93
CA ALA A 53 -15.84 14.71 -25.71
C ALA A 53 -15.35 13.48 -26.48
N ALA A 54 -16.17 12.41 -26.47
CA ALA A 54 -16.06 11.33 -27.42
C ALA A 54 -17.20 11.45 -28.46
N LYS A 55 -16.89 11.32 -29.73
CA LYS A 55 -17.86 11.39 -30.84
C LYS A 55 -17.76 10.13 -31.67
N GLU A 56 -18.88 9.47 -31.86
CA GLU A 56 -18.95 8.22 -32.66
C GLU A 56 -17.91 7.16 -32.20
N GLY A 57 -17.69 7.07 -30.86
CA GLY A 57 -16.75 6.13 -30.28
C GLY A 57 -15.27 6.52 -30.49
N LYS A 58 -14.95 7.76 -30.87
CA LYS A 58 -13.59 8.28 -31.04
C LYS A 58 -13.34 9.50 -30.19
N PHE A 59 -12.11 9.70 -29.77
CA PHE A 59 -11.67 10.92 -29.06
C PHE A 59 -10.28 11.34 -29.47
N GLU A 60 -9.97 12.60 -29.25
CA GLU A 60 -8.65 13.17 -29.45
C GLU A 60 -8.34 14.13 -28.29
N VAL A 61 -7.08 14.05 -27.80
CA VAL A 61 -6.54 14.97 -26.80
C VAL A 61 -5.22 15.53 -27.33
N LYS A 62 -5.08 16.84 -27.34
CA LYS A 62 -3.83 17.52 -27.71
C LYS A 62 -3.37 18.41 -26.57
N GLY A 63 -2.07 18.50 -26.37
CA GLY A 63 -1.50 19.34 -25.36
C GLY A 63 0.03 19.38 -25.37
N ASN A 64 0.54 20.05 -24.34
CA ASN A 64 1.97 20.06 -24.02
C ASN A 64 2.09 19.64 -22.56
N GLN A 65 2.99 18.72 -22.27
CA GLN A 65 3.30 18.25 -20.92
C GLN A 65 4.81 17.97 -20.84
N PRO A 66 5.39 18.02 -19.65
CA PRO A 66 6.75 17.51 -19.44
C PRO A 66 6.88 16.08 -19.99
N ALA A 67 7.99 15.81 -20.68
CA ALA A 67 8.29 14.45 -21.11
C ALA A 67 8.21 13.48 -19.89
N GLU A 68 7.83 12.22 -20.17
CA GLU A 68 7.65 11.18 -19.14
C GLU A 68 6.42 11.37 -18.22
N THR A 69 5.53 12.33 -18.52
CA THR A 69 4.23 12.46 -17.84
C THR A 69 3.31 11.31 -18.26
N PHE A 70 2.64 10.68 -17.30
CA PHE A 70 1.56 9.73 -17.58
C PHE A 70 0.24 10.46 -17.81
N ILE A 71 -0.39 10.19 -18.95
CA ILE A 71 -1.76 10.60 -19.25
C ILE A 71 -2.70 9.41 -19.05
N THR A 72 -3.79 9.59 -18.33
CA THR A 72 -4.84 8.58 -18.18
C THR A 72 -6.11 9.09 -18.83
N VAL A 73 -6.73 8.25 -19.66
CA VAL A 73 -8.06 8.48 -20.22
C VAL A 73 -9.02 7.49 -19.58
N ALA A 74 -10.12 7.97 -19.01
CA ALA A 74 -11.08 7.19 -18.26
C ALA A 74 -12.51 7.42 -18.75
N ALA A 75 -13.26 6.35 -18.92
CA ALA A 75 -14.72 6.36 -19.08
C ALA A 75 -15.44 6.14 -17.74
N SER A 76 -14.77 5.48 -16.78
CA SER A 76 -15.22 5.26 -15.40
C SER A 76 -14.02 4.87 -14.53
N ASN A 77 -14.23 4.73 -13.21
CA ASN A 77 -13.18 4.24 -12.30
C ASN A 77 -12.71 2.81 -12.61
N GLN A 78 -13.48 2.03 -13.37
CA GLN A 78 -13.15 0.65 -13.76
C GLN A 78 -12.64 0.53 -15.20
N LEU A 79 -12.84 1.57 -16.01
CA LEU A 79 -12.45 1.59 -17.40
C LEU A 79 -11.58 2.81 -17.67
N MET A 80 -10.30 2.65 -17.45
CA MET A 80 -9.27 3.65 -17.70
C MET A 80 -8.03 2.99 -18.29
N VAL A 81 -7.31 3.74 -19.11
CA VAL A 81 -6.03 3.33 -19.71
C VAL A 81 -5.06 4.49 -19.57
N ALA A 82 -3.87 4.18 -19.09
CA ALA A 82 -2.78 5.14 -19.01
C ALA A 82 -1.77 4.91 -20.14
N ALA A 83 -1.16 5.99 -20.58
CA ALA A 83 -0.05 6.02 -21.52
C ALA A 83 1.02 6.97 -21.00
N VAL A 84 2.27 6.81 -21.48
CA VAL A 84 3.35 7.75 -21.18
C VAL A 84 3.55 8.71 -22.35
N ILE A 85 3.70 9.99 -22.05
CA ILE A 85 4.07 11.05 -23.01
C ILE A 85 5.59 11.09 -23.08
N ASP A 86 6.18 10.46 -24.08
CA ASP A 86 7.63 10.26 -24.22
C ASP A 86 8.26 11.07 -25.38
N GLY A 87 7.55 12.09 -25.84
CA GLY A 87 7.95 12.90 -27.01
C GLY A 87 7.50 12.35 -28.36
N THR A 88 6.87 11.19 -28.40
CA THR A 88 6.20 10.66 -29.59
C THR A 88 4.98 11.52 -29.92
N LYS A 89 4.83 11.92 -31.21
CA LYS A 89 3.78 12.85 -31.62
C LYS A 89 2.37 12.30 -31.41
N THR A 90 2.15 11.03 -31.66
CA THR A 90 0.82 10.42 -31.58
C THR A 90 0.85 9.16 -30.72
N ILE A 91 0.03 9.14 -29.69
CA ILE A 91 -0.21 8.02 -28.77
C ILE A 91 -1.59 7.46 -29.08
N ASN A 92 -1.72 6.15 -29.17
CA ASN A 92 -2.98 5.48 -29.46
C ASN A 92 -3.53 4.82 -28.20
N ILE A 93 -4.79 5.09 -27.83
CA ILE A 93 -5.47 4.47 -26.70
C ILE A 93 -6.77 3.82 -27.16
N ASP A 94 -6.90 2.53 -26.93
CA ASP A 94 -8.14 1.78 -27.11
C ASP A 94 -8.72 1.47 -25.72
N LEU A 95 -9.73 2.24 -25.29
CA LEU A 95 -10.40 2.00 -24.02
C LEU A 95 -11.20 0.71 -24.01
N VAL A 96 -11.74 0.28 -25.16
CA VAL A 96 -12.58 -0.92 -25.26
C VAL A 96 -11.76 -2.17 -24.97
N ASN A 97 -10.58 -2.27 -25.57
CA ASN A 97 -9.69 -3.42 -25.41
C ASN A 97 -8.56 -3.19 -24.40
N LYS A 98 -8.58 -2.05 -23.69
CA LYS A 98 -7.54 -1.64 -22.72
C LYS A 98 -6.13 -1.71 -23.30
N LYS A 99 -5.93 -1.14 -24.48
CA LYS A 99 -4.65 -1.13 -25.18
C LYS A 99 -4.08 0.26 -25.32
N VAL A 100 -2.76 0.34 -25.35
CA VAL A 100 -2.00 1.56 -25.59
C VAL A 100 -0.84 1.26 -26.56
N GLY A 101 -0.48 2.24 -27.38
CA GLY A 101 0.63 2.10 -28.33
C GLY A 101 1.07 3.44 -28.88
N GLY A 102 1.88 3.41 -29.95
CA GLY A 102 2.41 4.59 -30.63
C GLY A 102 3.86 4.91 -30.27
N SER A 103 4.43 4.25 -29.25
CA SER A 103 5.86 4.37 -28.91
C SER A 103 6.37 3.10 -28.25
N GLU A 104 7.70 2.94 -28.17
CA GLU A 104 8.32 1.76 -27.55
C GLU A 104 7.90 1.62 -26.06
N LEU A 105 7.85 2.74 -25.31
CA LEU A 105 7.42 2.69 -23.90
C LEU A 105 5.94 2.31 -23.77
N ASN A 106 5.09 2.85 -24.62
CA ASN A 106 3.66 2.51 -24.61
C ASN A 106 3.41 1.04 -25.03
N GLU A 107 4.20 0.49 -25.95
CA GLU A 107 4.12 -0.93 -26.29
C GLU A 107 4.58 -1.84 -25.14
N LYS A 108 5.63 -1.44 -24.38
CA LYS A 108 6.02 -2.15 -23.15
C LYS A 108 4.90 -2.12 -22.11
N LEU A 109 4.24 -0.96 -21.93
CA LEU A 109 3.10 -0.82 -21.02
C LEU A 109 1.91 -1.67 -21.49
N ASN A 110 1.63 -1.71 -22.80
CA ASN A 110 0.60 -2.56 -23.39
C ASN A 110 0.88 -4.06 -23.13
N THR A 111 2.12 -4.49 -23.25
CA THR A 111 2.55 -5.87 -22.96
C THR A 111 2.32 -6.20 -21.48
N TYR A 112 2.63 -5.27 -20.58
CA TYR A 112 2.35 -5.41 -19.15
C TYR A 112 0.84 -5.55 -18.87
N TYR A 113 -0.01 -4.69 -19.46
CA TYR A 113 -1.47 -4.79 -19.32
C TYR A 113 -2.01 -6.15 -19.78
N ALA A 114 -1.47 -6.69 -20.88
CA ALA A 114 -1.89 -8.00 -21.37
C ALA A 114 -1.58 -9.12 -20.35
N LYS A 115 -0.39 -9.10 -19.74
CA LYS A 115 -0.02 -10.06 -18.68
C LYS A 115 -0.88 -9.90 -17.44
N MET A 116 -1.07 -8.66 -16.97
CA MET A 116 -1.88 -8.37 -15.79
C MET A 116 -3.33 -8.78 -15.97
N SER A 117 -3.91 -8.61 -17.16
CA SER A 117 -5.28 -9.05 -17.47
C SER A 117 -5.48 -10.56 -17.28
N VAL A 118 -4.48 -11.38 -17.53
CA VAL A 118 -4.53 -12.83 -17.29
C VAL A 118 -4.55 -13.12 -15.79
N ILE A 119 -3.75 -12.40 -15.00
CA ILE A 119 -3.69 -12.56 -13.53
C ILE A 119 -4.99 -12.05 -12.88
N GLU A 120 -5.47 -10.86 -13.31
CA GLU A 120 -6.76 -10.31 -12.87
C GLU A 120 -7.92 -11.28 -13.13
N LYS A 121 -7.90 -11.95 -14.30
CA LYS A 121 -8.90 -12.96 -14.59
C LYS A 121 -8.87 -14.11 -13.59
N LYS A 122 -7.69 -14.63 -13.22
CA LYS A 122 -7.56 -15.67 -12.18
C LYS A 122 -8.16 -15.22 -10.85
N MET A 123 -7.87 -13.97 -10.43
CA MET A 123 -8.44 -13.40 -9.20
C MET A 123 -9.97 -13.29 -9.29
N ASN A 124 -10.49 -12.79 -10.41
CA ASN A 124 -11.93 -12.65 -10.63
C ASN A 124 -12.66 -14.02 -10.65
N ASP A 125 -12.00 -15.06 -11.15
CA ASP A 125 -12.56 -16.42 -11.18
C ASP A 125 -12.70 -17.01 -9.74
N LEU A 126 -11.96 -16.50 -8.74
CA LEU A 126 -12.07 -16.89 -7.32
C LEU A 126 -13.16 -16.12 -6.56
N ALA A 127 -13.55 -14.94 -7.02
CA ALA A 127 -14.48 -14.06 -6.32
C ALA A 127 -15.87 -14.67 -6.02
N PRO A 128 -16.51 -15.46 -6.89
CA PRO A 128 -17.80 -16.09 -6.59
C PRO A 128 -17.72 -17.11 -5.45
N GLU A 129 -16.63 -17.89 -5.37
CA GLU A 129 -16.40 -18.85 -4.30
C GLU A 129 -16.19 -18.13 -2.96
N TRP A 130 -15.42 -17.04 -2.97
CA TRP A 130 -15.22 -16.20 -1.80
C TRP A 130 -16.53 -15.60 -1.28
N GLN A 131 -17.37 -15.06 -2.17
CA GLN A 131 -18.68 -14.51 -1.81
C GLN A 131 -19.58 -15.56 -1.15
N LYS A 132 -19.52 -16.81 -1.61
CA LYS A 132 -20.29 -17.93 -1.06
C LYS A 132 -19.78 -18.34 0.32
N LEU A 133 -18.48 -18.39 0.51
CA LEU A 133 -17.84 -18.93 1.74
C LEU A 133 -17.72 -17.91 2.87
N ARG A 134 -17.64 -16.60 2.59
CA ARG A 134 -17.40 -15.56 3.61
C ARG A 134 -18.39 -15.53 4.78
N GLY A 135 -19.57 -16.16 4.63
CA GLY A 135 -20.60 -16.25 5.67
C GLY A 135 -20.75 -17.65 6.28
N ASP A 136 -20.04 -18.63 5.77
CA ASP A 136 -20.11 -20.02 6.23
C ASP A 136 -19.25 -20.23 7.48
N LYS A 137 -19.92 -20.42 8.63
CA LYS A 137 -19.28 -20.63 9.94
C LYS A 137 -19.08 -22.11 10.29
N THR A 138 -19.47 -23.03 9.42
CA THR A 138 -19.25 -24.47 9.62
C THR A 138 -17.79 -24.84 9.52
N GLU A 139 -17.36 -25.94 10.15
CA GLU A 139 -15.96 -26.41 10.03
C GLU A 139 -15.58 -26.76 8.59
N GLU A 140 -16.54 -27.26 7.81
CA GLU A 140 -16.35 -27.50 6.37
C GLU A 140 -16.17 -26.17 5.60
N GLY A 141 -17.00 -25.16 5.90
CA GLY A 141 -16.90 -23.81 5.32
C GLY A 141 -15.54 -23.16 5.64
N LYS A 142 -15.09 -23.25 6.88
CA LYS A 142 -13.76 -22.74 7.29
C LYS A 142 -12.62 -23.42 6.54
N THR A 143 -12.70 -24.77 6.41
CA THR A 143 -11.67 -25.53 5.68
C THR A 143 -11.63 -25.13 4.19
N LYS A 144 -12.80 -24.95 3.56
CA LYS A 144 -12.89 -24.47 2.18
C LYS A 144 -12.39 -23.05 2.02
N MET A 145 -12.72 -22.15 2.98
CA MET A 145 -12.23 -20.77 2.98
C MET A 145 -10.71 -20.74 3.04
N LYS A 146 -10.10 -21.51 3.96
CA LYS A 146 -8.63 -21.60 4.05
C LYS A 146 -7.98 -22.08 2.74
N ALA A 147 -8.56 -23.07 2.09
CA ALA A 147 -8.05 -23.55 0.80
C ALA A 147 -8.22 -22.50 -0.32
N LEU A 148 -9.26 -21.67 -0.24
CA LEU A 148 -9.49 -20.57 -1.16
C LEU A 148 -8.50 -19.41 -0.92
N GLU A 149 -8.25 -19.07 0.35
CA GLU A 149 -7.23 -18.07 0.74
C GLU A 149 -5.86 -18.44 0.18
N GLN A 150 -5.44 -19.68 0.29
CA GLN A 150 -4.17 -20.15 -0.31
C GLN A 150 -4.11 -19.95 -1.84
N LYS A 151 -5.25 -20.11 -2.54
CA LYS A 151 -5.29 -19.82 -3.98
C LYS A 151 -5.20 -18.32 -4.28
N ILE A 152 -5.85 -17.49 -3.45
CA ILE A 152 -5.78 -16.03 -3.55
C ILE A 152 -4.34 -15.56 -3.32
N ASP A 153 -3.69 -16.03 -2.25
CA ASP A 153 -2.30 -15.72 -1.93
C ASP A 153 -1.34 -16.10 -3.06
N ALA A 154 -1.58 -17.25 -3.71
CA ALA A 154 -0.78 -17.67 -4.86
C ALA A 154 -0.94 -16.74 -6.07
N VAL A 155 -2.16 -16.23 -6.33
CA VAL A 155 -2.40 -15.27 -7.42
C VAL A 155 -1.80 -13.90 -7.09
N GLU A 156 -1.88 -13.45 -5.83
CA GLU A 156 -1.24 -12.22 -5.37
C GLU A 156 0.29 -12.31 -5.47
N ALA A 157 0.87 -13.46 -5.11
CA ALA A 157 2.30 -13.70 -5.27
C ALA A 157 2.73 -13.66 -6.75
N GLU A 158 1.93 -14.25 -7.67
CA GLU A 158 2.17 -14.17 -9.12
C GLU A 158 2.11 -12.70 -9.61
N GLN A 159 1.11 -11.94 -9.16
CA GLN A 159 0.96 -10.52 -9.46
C GLN A 159 2.19 -9.72 -9.01
N ASN A 160 2.60 -9.89 -7.77
CA ASN A 160 3.75 -9.20 -7.21
C ASN A 160 5.06 -9.58 -7.91
N ALA A 161 5.20 -10.85 -8.32
CA ALA A 161 6.35 -11.31 -9.08
C ALA A 161 6.42 -10.65 -10.48
N GLU A 162 5.29 -10.55 -11.20
CA GLU A 162 5.24 -9.88 -12.52
C GLU A 162 5.54 -8.38 -12.39
N ILE A 163 4.98 -7.70 -11.39
CA ILE A 163 5.29 -6.29 -11.10
C ILE A 163 6.79 -6.10 -10.84
N ALA A 164 7.38 -6.95 -10.00
CA ALA A 164 8.80 -6.86 -9.68
C ALA A 164 9.70 -7.13 -10.90
N ALA A 165 9.32 -8.09 -11.74
CA ALA A 165 10.02 -8.38 -13.00
C ALA A 165 9.94 -7.19 -13.94
N PHE A 166 8.74 -6.61 -14.13
CA PHE A 166 8.55 -5.42 -14.95
C PHE A 166 9.39 -4.23 -14.47
N CYS A 167 9.41 -3.97 -13.17
CA CYS A 167 10.23 -2.91 -12.60
C CYS A 167 11.72 -3.13 -12.84
N LYS A 168 12.20 -4.37 -12.74
CA LYS A 168 13.60 -4.72 -12.99
C LYS A 168 13.98 -4.54 -14.46
N GLU A 169 13.13 -4.97 -15.37
CA GLU A 169 13.33 -4.84 -16.83
C GLU A 169 13.29 -3.39 -17.29
N ASN A 170 12.55 -2.53 -16.59
CA ASN A 170 12.31 -1.12 -16.92
C ASN A 170 12.99 -0.14 -15.96
N LYS A 171 14.06 -0.55 -15.25
CA LYS A 171 14.76 0.30 -14.26
C LYS A 171 15.33 1.60 -14.87
N ASP A 172 15.58 1.63 -16.17
CA ASP A 172 16.19 2.73 -16.90
C ASP A 172 15.16 3.64 -17.61
N ASN A 173 13.86 3.48 -17.32
CA ASN A 173 12.77 4.33 -17.81
C ASN A 173 11.72 4.57 -16.71
N VAL A 174 10.68 5.36 -17.01
CA VAL A 174 9.69 5.83 -16.02
C VAL A 174 8.51 4.90 -15.78
N LEU A 175 8.32 3.86 -16.58
CA LEU A 175 7.13 3.01 -16.51
C LEU A 175 6.85 2.42 -15.11
N PRO A 176 7.88 1.99 -14.33
CA PRO A 176 7.65 1.50 -12.97
C PRO A 176 7.04 2.52 -12.01
N ALA A 177 7.21 3.84 -12.25
CA ALA A 177 6.60 4.84 -11.39
C ALA A 177 5.06 4.75 -11.41
N TYR A 178 4.47 4.55 -12.60
CA TYR A 178 3.04 4.36 -12.74
C TYR A 178 2.57 3.09 -12.02
N ILE A 179 3.23 1.96 -12.29
CA ILE A 179 2.85 0.67 -11.73
C ILE A 179 2.97 0.67 -10.20
N LEU A 180 4.10 1.12 -9.66
CA LEU A 180 4.34 1.15 -8.22
C LEU A 180 3.44 2.14 -7.49
N SER A 181 3.00 3.23 -8.13
CA SER A 181 2.12 4.23 -7.50
C SER A 181 0.79 3.65 -7.01
N ASP A 182 0.38 2.52 -7.56
CA ASP A 182 -0.89 1.86 -7.28
C ASP A 182 -0.71 0.51 -6.55
N SER A 183 0.39 -0.21 -6.86
CA SER A 183 0.63 -1.57 -6.37
C SER A 183 1.55 -1.67 -5.14
N PHE A 184 2.09 -0.56 -4.63
CA PHE A 184 3.13 -0.56 -3.58
C PHE A 184 2.67 -1.20 -2.25
N TYR A 185 1.39 -1.29 -1.96
CA TYR A 185 0.86 -1.92 -0.75
C TYR A 185 1.03 -3.44 -0.72
N GLY A 186 1.14 -4.08 -1.88
CA GLY A 186 1.32 -5.54 -2.00
C GLY A 186 2.73 -6.04 -1.69
N PHE A 187 3.67 -5.13 -1.36
CA PHE A 187 5.06 -5.52 -1.14
C PHE A 187 5.49 -5.36 0.31
N GLU A 188 6.20 -6.35 0.81
CA GLU A 188 6.95 -6.28 2.05
C GLU A 188 8.01 -5.18 2.00
N PHE A 189 8.38 -4.64 3.16
CA PHE A 189 9.30 -3.50 3.31
C PHE A 189 10.61 -3.67 2.52
N ALA A 190 11.27 -4.83 2.65
CA ALA A 190 12.56 -5.08 1.99
C ALA A 190 12.41 -5.04 0.46
N LYS A 191 11.36 -5.67 -0.08
CA LYS A 191 11.09 -5.69 -1.52
C LYS A 191 10.67 -4.34 -2.05
N LEU A 192 9.80 -3.63 -1.34
CA LEU A 192 9.41 -2.28 -1.73
C LEU A 192 10.61 -1.32 -1.75
N LYS A 193 11.51 -1.44 -0.77
CA LYS A 193 12.76 -0.66 -0.72
C LYS A 193 13.69 -0.98 -1.89
N GLU A 194 13.79 -2.25 -2.29
CA GLU A 194 14.54 -2.69 -3.49
C GLU A 194 13.94 -2.06 -4.75
N LEU A 195 12.61 -2.13 -4.94
CA LEU A 195 11.91 -1.58 -6.09
C LEU A 195 11.97 -0.05 -6.15
N CYS A 196 12.03 0.62 -5.01
CA CYS A 196 12.19 2.08 -4.92
C CYS A 196 13.67 2.50 -4.78
N ASN A 197 14.57 1.86 -5.53
CA ASN A 197 16.00 2.17 -5.47
C ASN A 197 16.31 3.56 -6.06
N PRO A 198 17.06 4.41 -5.35
CA PRO A 198 17.44 5.74 -5.84
C PRO A 198 18.23 5.77 -7.15
N SER A 199 18.84 4.66 -7.57
CA SER A 199 19.59 4.56 -8.82
C SER A 199 18.71 4.31 -10.06
N THR A 200 17.40 4.12 -9.90
CA THR A 200 16.48 3.89 -11.02
C THR A 200 15.99 5.20 -11.63
N ALA A 201 15.74 5.21 -12.94
CA ALA A 201 15.28 6.40 -13.67
C ALA A 201 13.95 6.93 -13.11
N TYR A 202 13.06 6.04 -12.66
CA TYR A 202 11.74 6.41 -12.17
C TYR A 202 11.70 6.89 -10.71
N TYR A 203 12.81 6.78 -9.93
CA TYR A 203 12.79 7.09 -8.50
C TYR A 203 12.31 8.50 -8.16
N ASN A 204 12.69 9.50 -8.98
CA ASN A 204 12.32 10.90 -8.76
C ASN A 204 11.01 11.31 -9.42
N HIS A 205 10.35 10.40 -10.15
CA HIS A 205 9.06 10.68 -10.76
C HIS A 205 8.01 11.05 -9.68
N PRO A 206 7.11 12.04 -9.94
CA PRO A 206 6.10 12.48 -8.95
C PRO A 206 5.23 11.35 -8.40
N MET A 207 4.89 10.35 -9.20
CA MET A 207 4.08 9.20 -8.80
C MET A 207 4.76 8.32 -7.76
N MET A 208 6.10 8.38 -7.60
CA MET A 208 6.84 7.65 -6.57
C MET A 208 6.69 8.26 -5.16
N ARG A 209 5.95 9.36 -5.01
CA ARG A 209 5.71 9.98 -3.69
C ARG A 209 5.06 9.00 -2.71
N ARG A 210 3.98 8.33 -3.11
CA ARG A 210 3.25 7.37 -2.24
C ARG A 210 4.09 6.15 -1.88
N PRO A 211 4.74 5.43 -2.82
CA PRO A 211 5.66 4.34 -2.50
C PRO A 211 6.76 4.75 -1.52
N LYS A 212 7.39 5.90 -1.73
CA LYS A 212 8.44 6.42 -0.82
C LYS A 212 7.89 6.77 0.57
N MET A 213 6.68 7.30 0.66
CA MET A 213 6.02 7.53 1.96
C MET A 213 5.73 6.21 2.67
N GLN A 214 5.28 5.18 1.96
CA GLN A 214 5.04 3.85 2.54
C GLN A 214 6.33 3.24 3.11
N ILE A 215 7.45 3.34 2.41
CA ILE A 215 8.76 2.90 2.94
C ILE A 215 9.08 3.63 4.25
N LYS A 216 8.90 4.96 4.31
CA LYS A 216 9.13 5.74 5.53
C LYS A 216 8.22 5.30 6.68
N SER A 217 6.99 4.95 6.39
CA SER A 217 6.03 4.45 7.37
C SER A 217 6.40 3.05 7.86
N LEU A 218 6.66 2.12 6.95
CA LEU A 218 7.07 0.75 7.30
C LEU A 218 8.40 0.72 8.06
N ALA A 219 9.33 1.64 7.75
CA ALA A 219 10.61 1.73 8.44
C ALA A 219 10.48 1.99 9.96
N LYS A 220 9.36 2.54 10.42
CA LYS A 220 9.12 2.85 11.84
C LYS A 220 8.81 1.61 12.70
N ARG A 221 8.43 0.50 12.08
CA ARG A 221 8.01 -0.73 12.78
C ARG A 221 8.74 -2.00 12.35
N GLN A 222 9.96 -1.87 11.80
CA GLN A 222 10.75 -3.03 11.39
C GLN A 222 11.34 -3.78 12.59
N PRO A 223 11.54 -5.11 12.48
CA PRO A 223 12.28 -5.88 13.49
C PRO A 223 13.63 -5.24 13.83
N GLY A 224 13.99 -5.29 15.10
CA GLY A 224 15.19 -4.66 15.66
C GLY A 224 15.00 -3.22 16.16
N ILE A 225 13.85 -2.59 15.88
CA ILE A 225 13.53 -1.23 16.37
C ILE A 225 12.91 -1.31 17.75
N LYS A 226 13.31 -0.45 18.66
CA LYS A 226 12.67 -0.32 19.96
C LYS A 226 11.29 0.34 19.79
N TYR A 227 10.29 -0.14 20.55
CA TYR A 227 8.97 0.44 20.53
C TYR A 227 8.95 1.93 20.85
N THR A 228 7.98 2.64 20.33
CA THR A 228 7.68 4.03 20.69
C THR A 228 6.54 4.06 21.70
N ASP A 229 6.77 4.71 22.84
CA ASP A 229 5.72 4.79 23.88
C ASP A 229 4.52 5.61 23.38
N LEU A 230 3.32 5.16 23.76
CA LEU A 230 2.05 5.82 23.46
C LEU A 230 1.39 6.29 24.76
N ASN A 231 0.96 7.55 24.78
CA ASN A 231 0.22 8.12 25.89
C ASN A 231 -1.23 8.33 25.46
N MET A 232 -2.14 7.55 26.01
CA MET A 232 -3.55 7.51 25.62
C MET A 232 -4.45 7.43 26.86
N GLN A 233 -5.69 7.00 26.70
CA GLN A 233 -6.61 6.68 27.79
C GLN A 233 -7.13 5.25 27.65
N ASP A 234 -7.50 4.64 28.76
CA ASP A 234 -8.27 3.40 28.80
C ASP A 234 -9.77 3.66 28.53
N MET A 235 -10.58 2.59 28.54
CA MET A 235 -12.03 2.69 28.33
C MET A 235 -12.77 3.47 29.43
N ASN A 236 -12.15 3.72 30.59
CA ASN A 236 -12.72 4.49 31.70
C ASN A 236 -12.27 5.97 31.68
N GLY A 237 -11.42 6.34 30.69
CA GLY A 237 -10.85 7.68 30.55
C GLY A 237 -9.60 7.91 31.42
N ALA A 238 -9.09 6.87 32.11
CA ALA A 238 -7.84 7.00 32.88
C ALA A 238 -6.63 7.02 31.90
N LYS A 239 -5.66 7.89 32.22
CA LYS A 239 -4.42 7.98 31.42
C LYS A 239 -3.62 6.69 31.52
N VAL A 240 -3.21 6.16 30.39
CA VAL A 240 -2.43 4.93 30.26
C VAL A 240 -1.29 5.12 29.27
N LYS A 241 -0.17 4.47 29.54
CA LYS A 241 1.00 4.43 28.66
C LYS A 241 1.27 3.01 28.20
N LEU A 242 1.70 2.86 26.94
CA LEU A 242 2.10 1.55 26.42
C LEU A 242 3.25 0.95 27.24
N SER A 243 4.16 1.78 27.75
CA SER A 243 5.25 1.37 28.65
C SER A 243 4.82 0.68 29.93
N GLN A 244 3.55 0.79 30.37
CA GLN A 244 3.05 0.04 31.51
C GLN A 244 2.91 -1.46 31.24
N PHE A 245 2.84 -1.85 29.99
CA PHE A 245 2.64 -3.24 29.55
C PHE A 245 3.90 -3.86 28.95
N VAL A 246 4.84 -3.03 28.48
CA VAL A 246 6.07 -3.45 27.79
C VAL A 246 7.27 -3.51 28.75
N GLY A 247 8.20 -4.43 28.50
CA GLY A 247 9.45 -4.51 29.27
C GLY A 247 9.35 -5.25 30.60
N ASN A 248 8.23 -5.95 30.85
CA ASN A 248 7.98 -6.66 32.12
C ASN A 248 8.27 -8.18 32.01
N GLY A 249 9.25 -8.56 31.20
CA GLY A 249 9.60 -9.97 30.97
C GLY A 249 8.66 -10.70 30.03
N LYS A 250 7.70 -10.01 29.41
CA LYS A 250 6.69 -10.58 28.53
C LYS A 250 6.94 -10.19 27.07
N TYR A 251 6.55 -11.06 26.14
CA TYR A 251 6.30 -10.67 24.77
C TYR A 251 4.95 -9.94 24.68
N VAL A 252 4.89 -8.84 23.95
CA VAL A 252 3.68 -8.00 23.85
C VAL A 252 3.29 -7.80 22.39
N LEU A 253 2.09 -8.25 22.02
CA LEU A 253 1.47 -7.87 20.74
C LEU A 253 0.75 -6.55 20.92
N VAL A 254 1.24 -5.50 20.25
CA VAL A 254 0.53 -4.23 20.12
C VAL A 254 -0.33 -4.32 18.88
N ASP A 255 -1.65 -4.45 19.06
CA ASP A 255 -2.61 -4.67 17.98
C ASP A 255 -3.35 -3.37 17.64
N PHE A 256 -3.18 -2.88 16.43
CA PHE A 256 -3.80 -1.66 15.92
C PHE A 256 -5.10 -2.02 15.19
N TRP A 257 -6.23 -1.59 15.75
CA TRP A 257 -7.55 -1.98 15.29
C TRP A 257 -8.60 -0.87 15.42
N ALA A 258 -9.83 -1.11 14.98
CA ALA A 258 -10.99 -0.27 15.31
C ALA A 258 -12.28 -1.08 15.30
N SER A 259 -13.29 -0.60 16.01
CA SER A 259 -14.60 -1.26 16.09
C SER A 259 -15.33 -1.33 14.73
N TRP A 260 -15.10 -0.35 13.88
CA TRP A 260 -15.66 -0.25 12.52
C TRP A 260 -14.85 -1.02 11.45
N CYS A 261 -13.66 -1.51 11.79
CA CYS A 261 -12.79 -2.23 10.87
C CYS A 261 -13.24 -3.68 10.70
N GLY A 262 -13.86 -3.99 9.58
CA GLY A 262 -14.32 -5.36 9.27
C GLY A 262 -13.21 -6.41 9.29
N PRO A 263 -12.10 -6.21 8.55
CA PRO A 263 -10.95 -7.13 8.58
C PRO A 263 -10.35 -7.32 9.97
N CYS A 264 -10.28 -6.24 10.79
CA CYS A 264 -9.80 -6.37 12.18
C CYS A 264 -10.69 -7.31 13.00
N ARG A 265 -12.00 -7.18 12.85
CA ARG A 265 -12.98 -8.04 13.54
C ARG A 265 -12.87 -9.50 13.12
N MET A 266 -12.51 -9.76 11.86
CA MET A 266 -12.25 -11.12 11.36
C MET A 266 -10.96 -11.71 11.92
N GLU A 267 -9.95 -10.89 12.20
CA GLU A 267 -8.67 -11.31 12.78
C GLU A 267 -8.76 -11.57 14.30
N MET A 268 -9.66 -10.91 15.02
CA MET A 268 -9.77 -11.05 16.50
C MET A 268 -9.88 -12.48 17.02
N PRO A 269 -10.55 -13.45 16.38
CA PRO A 269 -10.54 -14.85 16.81
C PRO A 269 -9.13 -15.45 16.88
N ASN A 270 -8.24 -15.11 15.95
CA ASN A 270 -6.84 -15.58 15.94
C ASN A 270 -6.04 -14.95 17.08
N VAL A 271 -6.20 -13.65 17.31
CA VAL A 271 -5.58 -12.94 18.45
C VAL A 271 -6.07 -13.52 19.78
N LYS A 272 -7.37 -13.82 19.91
CA LYS A 272 -7.93 -14.47 21.11
C LYS A 272 -7.32 -15.86 21.34
N LYS A 273 -7.23 -16.67 20.31
CA LYS A 273 -6.60 -17.98 20.38
C LYS A 273 -5.14 -17.89 20.85
N ALA A 274 -4.38 -16.92 20.29
CA ALA A 274 -3.01 -16.66 20.71
C ALA A 274 -2.94 -16.24 22.19
N TYR A 275 -3.83 -15.34 22.62
CA TYR A 275 -3.92 -14.89 23.99
C TYR A 275 -4.24 -16.05 24.96
N GLU A 276 -5.24 -16.87 24.67
CA GLU A 276 -5.63 -18.02 25.47
C GLU A 276 -4.48 -19.06 25.60
N MET A 277 -3.74 -19.30 24.53
CA MET A 277 -2.66 -20.31 24.51
C MET A 277 -1.37 -19.85 25.21
N TYR A 278 -1.07 -18.55 25.18
CA TYR A 278 0.26 -18.06 25.55
C TYR A 278 0.28 -17.01 26.67
N HIS A 279 -0.87 -16.43 27.07
CA HIS A 279 -0.90 -15.41 28.15
C HIS A 279 -0.30 -15.95 29.45
N GLY A 280 -0.66 -17.16 29.86
CA GLY A 280 -0.08 -17.83 31.04
C GLY A 280 1.41 -18.17 30.93
N LYS A 281 1.99 -18.06 29.75
CA LYS A 281 3.42 -18.30 29.48
C LYS A 281 4.25 -17.02 29.33
N GLY A 282 3.64 -15.85 29.56
CA GLY A 282 4.35 -14.57 29.46
C GLY A 282 4.12 -13.84 28.12
N PHE A 283 2.98 -14.09 27.46
CA PHE A 283 2.50 -13.29 26.32
C PHE A 283 1.43 -12.32 26.79
N GLU A 284 1.43 -11.11 26.23
CA GLU A 284 0.40 -10.10 26.49
C GLU A 284 -0.07 -9.49 25.16
N VAL A 285 -1.28 -8.97 25.13
CA VAL A 285 -1.81 -8.17 24.02
C VAL A 285 -2.20 -6.81 24.53
N VAL A 286 -1.95 -5.76 23.77
CA VAL A 286 -2.43 -4.40 24.02
C VAL A 286 -3.15 -3.92 22.78
N GLY A 287 -4.46 -3.72 22.86
CA GLY A 287 -5.26 -3.17 21.77
C GLY A 287 -5.12 -1.64 21.71
N VAL A 288 -4.68 -1.11 20.59
CA VAL A 288 -4.61 0.33 20.30
C VAL A 288 -5.70 0.67 19.30
N SER A 289 -6.75 1.33 19.76
CA SER A 289 -7.92 1.59 18.92
C SER A 289 -7.81 2.89 18.13
N PHE A 290 -8.14 2.81 16.84
CA PHE A 290 -8.33 3.91 15.90
C PHE A 290 -9.79 4.39 15.83
N ASP A 291 -10.58 4.15 16.87
CA ASP A 291 -11.91 4.72 17.00
C ASP A 291 -11.84 6.22 17.31
N ASN A 292 -12.88 6.96 16.89
CA ASN A 292 -13.06 8.37 17.24
C ASN A 292 -14.25 8.61 18.17
N LYS A 293 -14.92 7.51 18.62
CA LYS A 293 -16.07 7.54 19.54
C LYS A 293 -15.88 6.50 20.62
N LEU A 294 -15.86 6.93 21.86
CA LEU A 294 -15.68 6.09 23.04
C LEU A 294 -16.71 4.95 23.11
N GLU A 295 -17.98 5.24 22.86
CA GLU A 295 -19.06 4.25 22.97
C GLU A 295 -18.95 3.18 21.87
N ALA A 296 -18.53 3.54 20.65
CA ALA A 296 -18.30 2.59 19.59
C ALA A 296 -17.12 1.65 19.91
N TRP A 297 -16.03 2.21 20.45
CA TRP A 297 -14.88 1.44 20.91
C TRP A 297 -15.25 0.48 22.04
N LYS A 298 -15.90 0.95 23.11
CA LYS A 298 -16.39 0.11 24.21
C LYS A 298 -17.29 -1.02 23.71
N LYS A 299 -18.26 -0.67 22.84
CA LYS A 299 -19.13 -1.66 22.24
C LYS A 299 -18.35 -2.71 21.44
N GLY A 300 -17.37 -2.29 20.63
CA GLY A 300 -16.51 -3.20 19.88
C GLY A 300 -15.74 -4.17 20.75
N VAL A 301 -15.11 -3.67 21.84
CA VAL A 301 -14.39 -4.49 22.82
C VAL A 301 -15.32 -5.53 23.46
N ASN A 302 -16.52 -5.11 23.88
CA ASN A 302 -17.50 -5.99 24.52
C ASN A 302 -18.06 -7.03 23.54
N ASP A 303 -18.48 -6.62 22.34
CA ASP A 303 -19.04 -7.51 21.31
C ASP A 303 -18.04 -8.62 20.91
N LEU A 304 -16.74 -8.29 20.87
CA LEU A 304 -15.68 -9.22 20.52
C LEU A 304 -15.13 -9.98 21.74
N GLY A 305 -15.49 -9.58 22.97
CA GLY A 305 -15.01 -10.19 24.20
C GLY A 305 -13.49 -10.13 24.33
N LEU A 306 -12.90 -8.94 24.14
CA LEU A 306 -11.45 -8.72 24.22
C LEU A 306 -11.05 -8.56 25.67
N ALA A 307 -10.28 -9.53 26.20
CA ALA A 307 -9.94 -9.62 27.63
C ALA A 307 -8.65 -8.86 28.02
N TRP A 308 -7.91 -8.36 27.03
CA TRP A 308 -6.62 -7.69 27.24
C TRP A 308 -6.73 -6.17 27.33
N PRO A 309 -5.71 -5.48 27.85
CA PRO A 309 -5.66 -4.03 27.94
C PRO A 309 -5.97 -3.33 26.63
N GLN A 310 -6.75 -2.25 26.72
CA GLN A 310 -7.17 -1.45 25.58
C GLN A 310 -6.81 0.02 25.82
N MET A 311 -6.30 0.68 24.77
CA MET A 311 -6.00 2.12 24.82
C MET A 311 -6.37 2.83 23.52
N SER A 312 -6.73 4.11 23.62
CA SER A 312 -7.04 4.97 22.47
C SER A 312 -6.87 6.44 22.85
N ASP A 313 -6.55 7.28 21.88
CA ASP A 313 -6.64 8.74 22.01
C ASP A 313 -7.92 9.31 21.36
N LEU A 314 -8.77 8.44 20.81
CA LEU A 314 -10.05 8.75 20.15
C LEU A 314 -9.92 9.73 18.96
N LYS A 315 -8.78 9.70 18.25
CA LYS A 315 -8.51 10.61 17.12
C LYS A 315 -8.68 9.95 15.75
N GLY A 316 -9.16 8.71 15.69
CA GLY A 316 -9.31 8.00 14.41
C GLY A 316 -7.96 7.88 13.70
N TRP A 317 -7.90 8.22 12.43
CA TRP A 317 -6.66 8.22 11.65
C TRP A 317 -5.61 9.28 12.07
N GLN A 318 -5.96 10.21 12.95
CA GLN A 318 -5.01 11.13 13.59
C GLN A 318 -4.48 10.57 14.92
N CYS A 319 -4.71 9.29 15.20
CA CYS A 319 -4.17 8.57 16.35
C CYS A 319 -2.64 8.68 16.40
N ALA A 320 -2.09 8.91 17.59
CA ALA A 320 -0.63 9.01 17.78
C ALA A 320 0.12 7.76 17.28
N ALA A 321 -0.51 6.59 17.27
CA ALA A 321 0.06 5.36 16.73
C ALA A 321 0.29 5.42 15.20
N HIS A 322 -0.52 6.18 14.43
CA HIS A 322 -0.31 6.42 13.01
C HIS A 322 1.11 6.98 12.76
N ASP A 323 1.49 8.02 13.49
CA ASP A 323 2.80 8.63 13.30
C ASP A 323 3.93 7.82 13.96
N ALA A 324 3.69 7.29 15.17
CA ALA A 324 4.70 6.56 15.93
C ALA A 324 5.15 5.26 15.26
N TYR A 325 4.22 4.51 14.72
CA TYR A 325 4.46 3.19 14.10
C TYR A 325 4.25 3.17 12.58
N GLY A 326 3.88 4.30 11.97
CA GLY A 326 3.61 4.38 10.54
C GLY A 326 2.42 3.51 10.11
N VAL A 327 1.38 3.42 10.93
CA VAL A 327 0.18 2.60 10.65
C VAL A 327 -0.74 3.34 9.70
N ASN A 328 -0.70 3.01 8.42
CA ASN A 328 -1.52 3.62 7.36
C ASN A 328 -2.77 2.80 7.01
N SER A 329 -2.85 1.58 7.51
CA SER A 329 -4.00 0.67 7.36
C SER A 329 -4.14 -0.21 8.59
N ILE A 330 -5.35 -0.65 8.87
CA ILE A 330 -5.67 -1.63 9.92
C ILE A 330 -6.48 -2.78 9.31
N PRO A 331 -6.30 -4.01 9.86
CA PRO A 331 -5.49 -4.35 11.03
C PRO A 331 -4.00 -4.18 10.77
N SER A 332 -3.20 -3.90 11.81
CA SER A 332 -1.74 -3.89 11.81
C SER A 332 -1.27 -4.24 13.22
N ASN A 333 -0.08 -4.78 13.39
CA ASN A 333 0.46 -5.06 14.71
C ASN A 333 1.99 -5.05 14.73
N VAL A 334 2.54 -4.97 15.94
CA VAL A 334 3.96 -5.26 16.20
C VAL A 334 4.06 -6.21 17.38
N LEU A 335 4.90 -7.22 17.26
CA LEU A 335 5.25 -8.13 18.36
C LEU A 335 6.57 -7.65 18.98
N LEU A 336 6.51 -7.33 20.27
CA LEU A 336 7.65 -6.85 21.05
C LEU A 336 8.24 -7.98 21.90
N ASP A 337 9.56 -8.05 21.99
CA ASP A 337 10.25 -8.90 22.94
C ASP A 337 10.18 -8.36 24.39
N PRO A 338 10.66 -9.10 25.41
CA PRO A 338 10.70 -8.66 26.81
C PRO A 338 11.47 -7.35 27.06
N ASN A 339 12.31 -6.92 26.13
CA ASN A 339 13.06 -5.66 26.20
C ASN A 339 12.37 -4.51 25.45
N GLY A 340 11.20 -4.77 24.82
CA GLY A 340 10.48 -3.80 24.02
C GLY A 340 11.06 -3.57 22.62
N VAL A 341 11.81 -4.55 22.09
CA VAL A 341 12.29 -4.53 20.71
C VAL A 341 11.29 -5.24 19.82
N ILE A 342 10.95 -4.67 18.68
CA ILE A 342 10.06 -5.29 17.68
C ILE A 342 10.77 -6.51 17.11
N VAL A 343 10.14 -7.68 17.20
CA VAL A 343 10.65 -8.95 16.64
C VAL A 343 9.88 -9.41 15.41
N ALA A 344 8.66 -8.91 15.23
CA ALA A 344 7.85 -9.12 14.04
C ALA A 344 6.80 -8.02 13.93
N CYS A 345 6.24 -7.83 12.74
CA CYS A 345 5.14 -6.90 12.49
C CYS A 345 4.14 -7.51 11.50
N ASP A 346 2.92 -6.98 11.54
CA ASP A 346 1.83 -7.32 10.63
C ASP A 346 1.51 -8.83 10.56
N LEU A 347 1.72 -9.57 11.67
CA LEU A 347 1.38 -10.98 11.81
C LEU A 347 -0.14 -11.19 11.69
N ARG A 348 -0.55 -12.20 10.92
CA ARG A 348 -1.96 -12.53 10.66
C ARG A 348 -2.21 -14.03 10.81
N ALA A 349 -3.46 -14.35 11.15
CA ALA A 349 -3.97 -15.71 11.16
C ALA A 349 -2.99 -16.71 11.79
N GLU A 350 -2.51 -17.66 11.01
CA GLU A 350 -1.59 -18.71 11.47
C GLU A 350 -0.18 -18.21 11.75
N ASP A 351 0.29 -17.15 11.02
CA ASP A 351 1.65 -16.59 11.22
C ASP A 351 1.87 -16.10 12.66
N LEU A 352 0.82 -15.52 13.28
CA LEU A 352 0.89 -15.13 14.69
C LEU A 352 1.10 -16.35 15.60
N LEU A 353 0.35 -17.41 15.38
CA LEU A 353 0.44 -18.64 16.18
C LEU A 353 1.76 -19.35 15.97
N GLU A 354 2.24 -19.44 14.74
CA GLU A 354 3.52 -20.04 14.38
C GLU A 354 4.67 -19.27 15.03
N LYS A 355 4.63 -17.93 14.94
CA LYS A 355 5.65 -17.07 15.56
C LYS A 355 5.70 -17.24 17.08
N LEU A 356 4.55 -17.31 17.73
CA LEU A 356 4.48 -17.56 19.18
C LEU A 356 4.92 -18.99 19.53
N ALA A 357 4.59 -19.98 18.70
CA ALA A 357 5.08 -21.35 18.89
C ALA A 357 6.61 -21.45 18.78
N GLU A 358 7.24 -20.67 17.92
CA GLU A 358 8.71 -20.55 17.86
C GLU A 358 9.31 -19.95 19.13
N ILE A 359 8.66 -18.95 19.70
CA ILE A 359 9.13 -18.22 20.89
C ILE A 359 8.98 -19.06 22.17
N TYR A 360 7.88 -19.81 22.29
CA TYR A 360 7.50 -20.54 23.50
C TYR A 360 7.73 -22.08 23.41
N LYS A 361 8.71 -22.48 22.58
CA LYS A 361 9.16 -23.89 22.46
C LYS A 361 9.66 -24.47 23.77
#